data_1c4bf1169fdbdaab98e7713836fb6392
#
_entry.id   1c4bf1169fdbdaab98e7713836fb6392
#
_cell.length_a   1.000
_cell.length_b   1.000
_cell.length_c   1.000
_cell.angle_alpha   90.00
_cell.angle_beta   90.00
_cell.angle_gamma   90.00
#
_symmetry.space_group_name_H-M   'P 1'
#
loop_
_entity.id
_entity.type
_entity.pdbx_description
1 polymer ?
#
loop_
_entity_poly.entity_id
_entity_poly.type
_entity_poly.pdbx_seq_one_letter_code
_entity_poly.pdbx_strand_id
1 'polypeptide(L)'
;METLTAAEYRALVAKKRQPTNRHKGSKAKAEIEMMLKLFGKPYETEFKFHPKRKWRFDFCIPELKIAIEYEGLMSEKSRHTTITGFTNDLEKYNAAQILGWRVLRYTALNYKSLSEDLHNSLQSPF
;
A
#
# COMPACT_ATOMS: atom_id res chain seq x y z
N MET A 1 -0.58 9.92 18.74
CA MET A 1 0.53 9.01 18.41
C MET A 1 1.78 9.82 18.11
N GLU A 2 2.86 9.45 18.72
CA GLU A 2 4.11 10.17 18.53
C GLU A 2 4.78 9.78 17.24
N THR A 3 5.37 10.75 16.57
CA THR A 3 6.18 10.47 15.40
C THR A 3 7.56 10.04 15.84
N LEU A 4 8.19 9.22 15.02
CA LEU A 4 9.55 8.79 15.29
C LEU A 4 10.53 9.92 15.06
N THR A 5 11.59 9.95 15.86
CA THR A 5 12.72 10.80 15.54
C THR A 5 13.44 10.23 14.33
N ALA A 6 14.30 11.03 13.70
CA ALA A 6 15.07 10.56 12.56
C ALA A 6 15.95 9.35 12.93
N ALA A 7 16.55 9.39 14.13
CA ALA A 7 17.40 8.31 14.58
C ALA A 7 16.59 7.03 14.83
N GLU A 8 15.43 7.16 15.47
CA GLU A 8 14.55 6.04 15.72
C GLU A 8 14.08 5.41 14.42
N TYR A 9 13.73 6.25 13.46
CA TYR A 9 13.28 5.77 12.16
C TYR A 9 14.38 4.98 11.45
N ARG A 10 15.60 5.51 11.43
CA ARG A 10 16.72 4.83 10.80
C ARG A 10 17.01 3.48 11.47
N ALA A 11 16.96 3.45 12.80
CA ALA A 11 17.20 2.22 13.54
C ALA A 11 16.10 1.19 13.23
N LEU A 12 14.86 1.63 13.17
CA LEU A 12 13.74 0.74 12.89
C LEU A 12 13.83 0.15 11.49
N VAL A 13 14.17 0.97 10.50
CA VAL A 13 14.33 0.52 9.12
C VAL A 13 15.48 -0.48 9.02
N ALA A 14 16.62 -0.18 9.63
CA ALA A 14 17.77 -1.07 9.61
C ALA A 14 17.42 -2.41 10.24
N LYS A 15 16.72 -2.40 11.37
CA LYS A 15 16.31 -3.60 12.05
C LYS A 15 15.38 -4.46 11.21
N LYS A 16 14.45 -3.83 10.51
CA LYS A 16 13.49 -4.54 9.68
C LYS A 16 14.07 -5.08 8.39
N ARG A 17 15.22 -4.60 8.00
CA ARG A 17 15.83 -5.08 6.75
C ARG A 17 16.42 -6.48 6.88
N GLN A 18 16.62 -6.94 8.10
CA GLN A 18 17.38 -8.17 8.31
C GLN A 18 16.69 -9.40 7.72
N PRO A 19 15.78 -10.04 8.36
CA PRO A 19 15.33 -11.33 7.87
C PRO A 19 14.07 -11.29 7.03
N THR A 20 13.55 -10.12 6.70
CA THR A 20 12.27 -10.12 6.03
C THR A 20 12.42 -10.22 4.54
N ASN A 21 11.66 -11.11 3.94
CA ASN A 21 11.57 -11.24 2.51
C ASN A 21 10.38 -10.47 1.96
N ARG A 22 9.77 -9.67 2.81
CA ARG A 22 8.54 -8.98 2.49
C ARG A 22 8.63 -8.15 1.22
N HIS A 23 9.76 -7.48 1.04
CA HIS A 23 9.97 -6.62 -0.12
C HIS A 23 11.08 -7.12 -1.03
N LYS A 24 11.33 -8.41 -0.99
CA LYS A 24 12.39 -8.99 -1.80
C LYS A 24 12.15 -8.63 -3.26
N GLY A 25 13.14 -8.02 -3.88
CA GLY A 25 13.06 -7.63 -5.27
C GLY A 25 12.26 -6.37 -5.54
N SER A 26 11.74 -5.71 -4.50
CA SER A 26 10.95 -4.50 -4.70
C SER A 26 11.47 -3.34 -3.87
N LYS A 27 12.30 -2.52 -4.49
CA LYS A 27 12.76 -1.28 -3.89
C LYS A 27 11.58 -0.34 -3.63
N ALA A 28 10.64 -0.29 -4.57
CA ALA A 28 9.50 0.61 -4.46
C ALA A 28 8.64 0.28 -3.24
N LYS A 29 8.36 -0.99 -2.99
CA LYS A 29 7.57 -1.35 -1.81
C LYS A 29 8.28 -1.00 -0.51
N ALA A 30 9.60 -1.13 -0.47
CA ALA A 30 10.36 -0.72 0.70
C ALA A 30 10.26 0.79 0.92
N GLU A 31 10.33 1.57 -0.15
CA GLU A 31 10.19 3.02 -0.05
C GLU A 31 8.78 3.44 0.34
N ILE A 32 7.78 2.72 -0.14
CA ILE A 32 6.39 2.96 0.27
C ILE A 32 6.25 2.74 1.77
N GLU A 33 6.83 1.66 2.27
CA GLU A 33 6.75 1.40 3.71
C GLU A 33 7.46 2.48 4.51
N MET A 34 8.57 3.00 4.01
CA MET A 34 9.25 4.12 4.65
C MET A 34 8.33 5.35 4.73
N MET A 35 7.64 5.65 3.64
CA MET A 35 6.71 6.79 3.63
C MET A 35 5.58 6.59 4.63
N LEU A 36 5.09 5.36 4.77
CA LEU A 36 4.04 5.07 5.74
C LEU A 36 4.53 5.25 7.17
N LYS A 37 5.76 4.85 7.46
CA LYS A 37 6.33 5.07 8.78
C LYS A 37 6.47 6.54 9.11
N LEU A 38 6.92 7.33 8.14
CA LEU A 38 7.06 8.77 8.33
C LEU A 38 5.71 9.47 8.48
N PHE A 39 4.69 8.93 7.85
CA PHE A 39 3.34 9.48 7.99
C PHE A 39 2.83 9.36 9.42
N GLY A 40 3.25 8.32 10.14
CA GLY A 40 3.03 8.21 11.58
C GLY A 40 1.77 7.51 12.04
N LYS A 41 0.88 7.12 11.14
CA LYS A 41 -0.31 6.37 11.51
C LYS A 41 -0.02 4.87 11.47
N PRO A 42 -0.65 4.07 12.35
CA PRO A 42 -0.48 2.61 12.27
C PRO A 42 -0.91 2.09 10.91
N TYR A 43 -0.10 1.22 10.35
CA TYR A 43 -0.38 0.63 9.04
C TYR A 43 -0.18 -0.88 9.10
N GLU A 44 -0.79 -1.57 8.14
CA GLU A 44 -0.67 -3.01 8.00
C GLU A 44 -0.15 -3.34 6.62
N THR A 45 0.52 -4.50 6.50
CA THR A 45 0.97 -5.01 5.21
C THR A 45 0.24 -6.31 4.91
N GLU A 46 0.05 -6.61 3.63
CA GLU A 46 -0.59 -7.84 3.20
C GLU A 46 -1.91 -8.08 3.94
N PHE A 47 -2.74 -7.07 3.96
CA PHE A 47 -3.93 -7.04 4.80
C PHE A 47 -5.14 -7.65 4.08
N LYS A 48 -5.71 -8.69 4.66
CA LYS A 48 -6.94 -9.30 4.15
C LYS A 48 -8.12 -8.45 4.58
N PHE A 49 -8.77 -7.84 3.62
CA PHE A 49 -9.85 -6.90 3.95
C PHE A 49 -11.24 -7.45 3.72
N HIS A 50 -11.37 -8.58 3.05
CA HIS A 50 -12.66 -9.12 2.69
C HIS A 50 -13.02 -10.32 3.58
N PRO A 51 -14.27 -10.42 4.04
CA PRO A 51 -14.65 -11.51 4.96
C PRO A 51 -14.61 -12.90 4.32
N LYS A 52 -14.78 -12.99 3.00
CA LYS A 52 -14.85 -14.30 2.32
C LYS A 52 -13.77 -14.52 1.28
N ARG A 53 -13.36 -13.48 0.56
CA ARG A 53 -12.35 -13.60 -0.48
C ARG A 53 -10.96 -13.44 0.13
N LYS A 54 -9.97 -14.01 -0.53
CA LYS A 54 -8.59 -13.98 -0.03
C LYS A 54 -7.81 -12.76 -0.47
N TRP A 55 -8.47 -11.77 -1.02
CA TRP A 55 -7.81 -10.55 -1.48
C TRP A 55 -7.08 -9.85 -0.35
N ARG A 56 -5.96 -9.24 -0.68
CA ARG A 56 -5.15 -8.48 0.27
C ARG A 56 -4.77 -7.15 -0.33
N PHE A 57 -4.63 -6.15 0.54
CA PHE A 57 -3.97 -4.91 0.16
C PHE A 57 -2.49 -5.06 0.43
N ASP A 58 -1.65 -4.49 -0.43
CA ASP A 58 -0.21 -4.46 -0.17
C ASP A 58 0.06 -3.75 1.15
N PHE A 59 -0.59 -2.60 1.35
CA PHE A 59 -0.51 -1.83 2.58
C PHE A 59 -1.84 -1.19 2.85
N CYS A 60 -2.11 -0.86 4.11
CA CYS A 60 -3.28 -0.06 4.43
C CYS A 60 -3.10 0.68 5.75
N ILE A 61 -3.87 1.74 5.92
CA ILE A 61 -3.97 2.48 7.16
C ILE A 61 -5.42 2.28 7.64
N PRO A 62 -5.67 1.29 8.49
CA PRO A 62 -7.04 0.93 8.86
C PRO A 62 -7.82 2.06 9.51
N GLU A 63 -7.15 2.85 10.31
CA GLU A 63 -7.78 3.98 10.99
C GLU A 63 -8.41 4.96 10.00
N LEU A 64 -7.81 5.14 8.84
CA LEU A 64 -8.29 6.05 7.82
C LEU A 64 -9.04 5.35 6.70
N LYS A 65 -9.08 4.02 6.72
CA LYS A 65 -9.65 3.22 5.65
C LYS A 65 -9.03 3.56 4.30
N ILE A 66 -7.72 3.70 4.30
CA ILE A 66 -6.94 3.94 3.08
C ILE A 66 -6.13 2.69 2.78
N ALA A 67 -6.27 2.19 1.57
CA ALA A 67 -5.48 1.07 1.08
C ALA A 67 -4.49 1.56 0.03
N ILE A 68 -3.33 0.96 0.01
CA ILE A 68 -2.27 1.33 -0.94
C ILE A 68 -1.86 0.06 -1.69
N GLU A 69 -1.90 0.15 -3.02
CA GLU A 69 -1.52 -0.96 -3.88
C GLU A 69 -0.40 -0.53 -4.82
N TYR A 70 0.63 -1.34 -4.92
CA TYR A 70 1.72 -1.10 -5.84
C TYR A 70 1.60 -2.08 -7.01
N GLU A 71 1.32 -1.55 -8.19
CA GLU A 71 1.11 -2.38 -9.38
C GLU A 71 2.42 -2.74 -10.09
N GLY A 72 3.50 -2.08 -9.72
CA GLY A 72 4.78 -2.33 -10.36
C GLY A 72 4.89 -1.69 -11.73
N LEU A 73 5.82 -2.19 -12.51
CA LEU A 73 5.95 -1.77 -13.90
C LEU A 73 4.91 -2.52 -14.71
N MET A 74 4.26 -1.82 -15.59
CA MET A 74 3.32 -2.44 -16.49
C MET A 74 4.05 -3.41 -17.39
N SER A 75 3.70 -4.66 -17.29
CA SER A 75 4.28 -5.71 -18.11
C SER A 75 3.17 -6.36 -18.91
N GLU A 76 3.45 -6.62 -20.18
CA GLU A 76 2.50 -7.33 -21.00
C GLU A 76 2.25 -8.74 -20.48
N LYS A 77 3.14 -9.24 -19.66
CA LYS A 77 3.03 -10.58 -19.09
C LYS A 77 2.33 -10.59 -17.74
N SER A 78 1.87 -9.43 -17.28
CA SER A 78 1.19 -9.35 -15.99
C SER A 78 -0.21 -9.97 -16.12
N ARG A 79 -0.80 -10.29 -14.97
CA ARG A 79 -2.16 -10.84 -14.95
C ARG A 79 -3.19 -9.87 -15.51
N HIS A 80 -2.84 -8.59 -15.61
CA HIS A 80 -3.75 -7.57 -16.11
C HIS A 80 -3.97 -7.66 -17.62
N THR A 81 -3.15 -8.45 -18.32
CA THR A 81 -3.29 -8.60 -19.75
C THR A 81 -4.35 -9.63 -20.13
N THR A 82 -4.88 -10.40 -19.16
CA THR A 82 -5.95 -11.36 -19.45
C THR A 82 -7.28 -10.81 -18.97
N ILE A 83 -8.34 -11.23 -19.66
CA ILE A 83 -9.70 -10.84 -19.27
C ILE A 83 -9.99 -11.33 -17.85
N THR A 84 -9.66 -12.58 -17.56
CA THR A 84 -9.92 -13.15 -16.24
C THR A 84 -9.17 -12.42 -15.14
N GLY A 85 -7.88 -12.16 -15.33
CA GLY A 85 -7.08 -11.44 -14.34
C GLY A 85 -7.57 -10.01 -14.14
N PHE A 86 -7.88 -9.33 -15.22
CA PHE A 86 -8.39 -7.97 -15.17
C PHE A 86 -9.74 -7.92 -14.45
N THR A 87 -10.62 -8.85 -14.78
CA THR A 87 -11.94 -8.92 -14.15
C THR A 87 -11.82 -9.14 -12.64
N ASN A 88 -10.92 -10.04 -12.24
CA ASN A 88 -10.70 -10.31 -10.82
C ASN A 88 -10.21 -9.07 -10.08
N ASP A 89 -9.34 -8.29 -10.71
CA ASP A 89 -8.87 -7.04 -10.12
C ASP A 89 -10.00 -6.03 -9.96
N LEU A 90 -10.85 -5.91 -10.96
CA LEU A 90 -12.00 -5.01 -10.87
C LEU A 90 -12.93 -5.40 -9.73
N GLU A 91 -13.18 -6.70 -9.57
CA GLU A 91 -14.01 -7.19 -8.48
C GLU A 91 -13.42 -6.85 -7.12
N LYS A 92 -12.10 -7.01 -6.98
CA LYS A 92 -11.40 -6.69 -5.75
C LYS A 92 -11.60 -5.22 -5.38
N TYR A 93 -11.40 -4.33 -6.34
CA TYR A 93 -11.48 -2.90 -6.05
C TYR A 93 -12.91 -2.43 -5.84
N ASN A 94 -13.86 -3.03 -6.55
CA ASN A 94 -15.27 -2.73 -6.29
C ASN A 94 -15.66 -3.15 -4.87
N ALA A 95 -15.22 -4.33 -4.45
CA ALA A 95 -15.49 -4.80 -3.10
C ALA A 95 -14.86 -3.89 -2.04
N ALA A 96 -13.64 -3.43 -2.30
CA ALA A 96 -12.96 -2.53 -1.37
C ALA A 96 -13.74 -1.22 -1.22
N GLN A 97 -14.21 -0.66 -2.33
CA GLN A 97 -14.98 0.58 -2.29
C GLN A 97 -16.30 0.39 -1.52
N ILE A 98 -16.97 -0.72 -1.78
CA ILE A 98 -18.23 -1.01 -1.08
C ILE A 98 -18.01 -1.12 0.43
N LEU A 99 -16.86 -1.66 0.84
CA LEU A 99 -16.52 -1.79 2.24
C LEU A 99 -15.97 -0.49 2.86
N GLY A 100 -15.93 0.57 2.09
CA GLY A 100 -15.55 1.88 2.59
C GLY A 100 -14.08 2.24 2.49
N TRP A 101 -13.32 1.46 1.75
CA TRP A 101 -11.89 1.75 1.58
C TRP A 101 -11.67 2.74 0.45
N ARG A 102 -10.75 3.68 0.67
CA ARG A 102 -10.23 4.53 -0.39
C ARG A 102 -8.94 3.88 -0.86
N VAL A 103 -8.88 3.52 -2.14
CA VAL A 103 -7.74 2.77 -2.66
C VAL A 103 -6.85 3.68 -3.50
N LEU A 104 -5.59 3.77 -3.10
CA LEU A 104 -4.56 4.50 -3.84
C LEU A 104 -3.68 3.47 -4.54
N ARG A 105 -3.51 3.62 -5.83
CA ARG A 105 -2.79 2.65 -6.66
C ARG A 105 -1.63 3.34 -7.37
N TYR A 106 -0.48 2.68 -7.38
CA TYR A 106 0.75 3.27 -7.91
C TYR A 106 1.50 2.30 -8.79
N THR A 107 2.21 2.84 -9.75
CA THR A 107 3.18 2.09 -10.53
C THR A 107 4.59 2.52 -10.12
N ALA A 108 5.59 1.95 -10.76
CA ALA A 108 6.98 2.34 -10.54
C ALA A 108 7.25 3.80 -10.90
N LEU A 109 6.36 4.40 -11.72
CA LEU A 109 6.58 5.76 -12.20
C LEU A 109 6.04 6.83 -11.26
N ASN A 110 5.08 6.51 -10.40
CA ASN A 110 4.42 7.53 -9.60
C ASN A 110 4.28 7.23 -8.11
N TYR A 111 4.83 6.11 -7.63
CA TYR A 111 4.62 5.74 -6.22
C TYR A 111 5.20 6.75 -5.25
N LYS A 112 6.15 7.57 -5.69
CA LYS A 112 6.73 8.58 -4.81
C LYS A 112 5.76 9.71 -4.47
N SER A 113 4.63 9.77 -5.16
CA SER A 113 3.57 10.74 -4.82
C SER A 113 2.77 10.33 -3.58
N LEU A 114 3.01 9.14 -3.04
CA LEU A 114 2.21 8.63 -1.93
C LEU A 114 2.16 9.59 -0.73
N SER A 115 3.30 10.15 -0.34
CA SER A 115 3.32 11.05 0.83
C SER A 115 2.40 12.23 0.64
N GLU A 116 2.45 12.86 -0.53
CA GLU A 116 1.59 13.98 -0.83
C GLU A 116 0.12 13.57 -0.88
N ASP A 117 -0.15 12.43 -1.50
CA ASP A 117 -1.52 11.93 -1.60
C ASP A 117 -2.10 11.62 -0.22
N LEU A 118 -1.29 11.09 0.69
CA LEU A 118 -1.75 10.84 2.05
C LEU A 118 -2.12 12.12 2.76
N HIS A 119 -1.30 13.16 2.64
CA HIS A 119 -1.62 14.45 3.24
C HIS A 119 -2.89 15.03 2.63
N ASN A 120 -3.03 14.95 1.33
CA ASN A 120 -4.21 15.47 0.66
C ASN A 120 -5.46 14.70 1.07
N SER A 121 -5.35 13.41 1.33
CA SER A 121 -6.50 12.61 1.72
C SER A 121 -7.03 12.96 3.10
N LEU A 122 -6.19 13.53 3.97
CA LEU A 122 -6.63 13.99 5.28
C LEU A 122 -7.49 15.24 5.18
N GLN A 123 -7.30 16.04 4.14
CA GLN A 123 -7.99 17.31 3.98
C GLN A 123 -9.25 17.18 3.13
N SER A 124 -9.42 16.07 2.47
CA SER A 124 -10.54 15.86 1.59
C SER A 124 -11.59 14.98 2.28
N PRO A 125 -12.72 15.58 2.68
CA PRO A 125 -13.81 14.75 3.20
C PRO A 125 -14.33 13.94 2.03
N PHE A 126 -14.46 12.72 2.19
CA PHE A 126 -14.75 11.85 1.08
C PHE A 126 -16.25 11.73 0.83
#